data_9cc95b79494facfaa79b1687eb8177be
#
_entry.id   9cc95b79494facfaa79b1687eb8177be
#
_cell.length_a   1.000
_cell.length_b   1.000
_cell.length_c   1.000
_cell.angle_alpha   90.00
_cell.angle_beta   90.00
_cell.angle_gamma   90.00
#
_symmetry.space_group_name_H-M   'P 1'
#
loop_
_entity.id
_entity.type
_entity.pdbx_description
1 polymer ?
#
loop_
_entity_poly.entity_id
_entity_poly.type
_entity_poly.pdbx_seq_one_letter_code
_entity_poly.pdbx_strand_id
1 'polypeptide(L)'
;MYKEFASLYDNLSEKKNYKDEVSFCRAYYTKPPKTILDVGCGTGSHLNEFSNLHGVSSVGVDPCEEMISLARKKGIPNCTLHTGEVYDIAEDNFDLAVSFFNVINHIEDYGTLKKTFSSIYSKLNDNAYFLFDCWNGAAFFMEPPQVKTTVTPHGTYRYEPTVDYLNSNIMMDVSLNDEVGKVITSKLSHTLWTPFSLKSLLLDVGFQSVDIYKHFTLERAVGTEHKLSFVCKK
;
A
#
# COMPACT_ATOMS: atom_id res chain seq x y z
N MET A 1 16.06 1.05 0.37
CA MET A 1 15.23 1.30 1.54
C MET A 1 14.83 -0.02 2.23
N TYR A 2 14.25 -1.00 1.55
CA TYR A 2 13.78 -2.27 2.14
C TYR A 2 14.75 -3.46 2.08
N LYS A 3 15.95 -3.33 1.46
CA LYS A 3 16.86 -4.45 1.21
C LYS A 3 17.18 -5.31 2.42
N GLU A 4 17.61 -4.69 3.52
CA GLU A 4 17.96 -5.41 4.75
C GLU A 4 16.73 -5.80 5.58
N PHE A 5 15.59 -5.13 5.32
CA PHE A 5 14.36 -5.32 6.06
C PHE A 5 13.39 -6.31 5.38
N ALA A 6 13.59 -6.61 4.09
CA ALA A 6 12.68 -7.46 3.32
C ALA A 6 12.47 -8.84 3.96
N SER A 7 13.54 -9.47 4.46
CA SER A 7 13.43 -10.78 5.13
C SER A 7 12.66 -10.76 6.45
N LEU A 8 12.52 -9.58 7.06
CA LEU A 8 11.81 -9.39 8.34
C LEU A 8 10.41 -8.82 8.13
N TYR A 9 10.10 -8.38 6.91
CA TYR A 9 8.84 -7.72 6.59
C TYR A 9 7.63 -8.63 6.82
N ASP A 10 7.70 -9.88 6.37
CA ASP A 10 6.62 -10.84 6.60
C ASP A 10 6.41 -11.13 8.09
N ASN A 11 7.49 -11.16 8.89
CA ASN A 11 7.40 -11.34 10.34
C ASN A 11 6.72 -10.14 11.04
N LEU A 12 6.99 -8.91 10.60
CA LEU A 12 6.30 -7.71 11.08
C LEU A 12 4.80 -7.72 10.75
N SER A 13 4.48 -8.32 9.62
CA SER A 13 3.14 -8.36 9.05
C SER A 13 2.39 -9.65 9.40
N GLU A 14 2.97 -10.57 10.18
CA GLU A 14 2.39 -11.88 10.52
C GLU A 14 0.99 -11.76 11.16
N LYS A 15 0.77 -10.73 11.99
CA LYS A 15 -0.52 -10.48 12.65
C LYS A 15 -1.51 -9.69 11.78
N LYS A 16 -1.12 -9.33 10.55
CA LYS A 16 -1.97 -8.56 9.65
C LYS A 16 -3.05 -9.45 9.04
N ASN A 17 -4.29 -8.98 9.05
CA ASN A 17 -5.40 -9.72 8.46
C ASN A 17 -5.59 -9.36 6.99
N TYR A 18 -4.76 -9.91 6.12
CA TYR A 18 -4.86 -9.71 4.65
C TYR A 18 -6.21 -10.12 4.08
N LYS A 19 -6.87 -11.12 4.68
CA LYS A 19 -8.18 -11.60 4.25
C LYS A 19 -9.26 -10.54 4.44
N ASP A 20 -9.25 -9.80 5.55
CA ASP A 20 -10.23 -8.72 5.79
C ASP A 20 -9.99 -7.55 4.83
N GLU A 21 -8.73 -7.23 4.53
CA GLU A 21 -8.38 -6.17 3.59
C GLU A 21 -8.82 -6.51 2.16
N VAL A 22 -8.62 -7.75 1.71
CA VAL A 22 -9.16 -8.24 0.43
C VAL A 22 -10.69 -8.29 0.46
N SER A 23 -11.29 -8.64 1.61
CA SER A 23 -12.75 -8.68 1.76
C SER A 23 -13.37 -7.30 1.67
N PHE A 24 -12.68 -6.23 2.09
CA PHE A 24 -13.11 -4.85 1.88
C PHE A 24 -13.34 -4.53 0.39
N CYS A 25 -12.49 -5.05 -0.49
CA CYS A 25 -12.64 -4.84 -1.93
C CYS A 25 -13.96 -5.41 -2.47
N ARG A 26 -14.51 -6.48 -1.86
CA ARG A 26 -15.73 -7.15 -2.33
C ARG A 26 -16.97 -6.26 -2.31
N ALA A 27 -16.97 -5.20 -1.52
CA ALA A 27 -18.08 -4.25 -1.47
C ALA A 27 -18.24 -3.43 -2.76
N TYR A 28 -17.22 -3.40 -3.61
CA TYR A 28 -17.14 -2.51 -4.77
C TYR A 28 -17.27 -3.20 -6.12
N TYR A 29 -17.45 -4.51 -6.15
CA TYR A 29 -17.72 -5.23 -7.39
C TYR A 29 -18.88 -6.23 -7.22
N THR A 30 -19.75 -6.28 -8.22
CA THR A 30 -20.90 -7.22 -8.24
C THR A 30 -20.52 -8.60 -8.73
N LYS A 31 -19.46 -8.69 -9.57
CA LYS A 31 -18.86 -9.93 -10.06
C LYS A 31 -17.39 -9.93 -9.67
N PRO A 32 -16.83 -11.06 -9.22
CA PRO A 32 -15.40 -11.15 -8.90
C PRO A 32 -14.56 -10.62 -10.07
N PRO A 33 -13.53 -9.78 -9.80
CA PRO A 33 -12.61 -9.33 -10.82
C PRO A 33 -11.89 -10.54 -11.43
N LYS A 34 -11.62 -10.51 -12.73
CA LYS A 34 -10.82 -11.53 -13.42
C LYS A 34 -9.34 -11.17 -13.43
N THR A 35 -9.06 -9.88 -13.47
CA THR A 35 -7.71 -9.34 -13.55
C THR A 35 -7.47 -8.31 -12.46
N ILE A 36 -6.41 -8.48 -11.69
CA ILE A 36 -6.06 -7.60 -10.56
C ILE A 36 -4.64 -7.09 -10.72
N LEU A 37 -4.47 -5.79 -10.49
CA LEU A 37 -3.17 -5.12 -10.38
C LEU A 37 -2.91 -4.77 -8.91
N ASP A 38 -1.75 -5.18 -8.37
CA ASP A 38 -1.28 -4.78 -7.03
C ASP A 38 -0.04 -3.91 -7.18
N VAL A 39 -0.17 -2.62 -6.87
CA VAL A 39 0.89 -1.62 -6.97
C VAL A 39 1.58 -1.46 -5.63
N GLY A 40 2.90 -1.72 -5.59
CA GLY A 40 3.65 -1.84 -4.35
C GLY A 40 3.33 -3.17 -3.65
N CYS A 41 3.30 -4.26 -4.41
CA CYS A 41 2.83 -5.56 -3.92
C CYS A 41 3.72 -6.19 -2.82
N GLY A 42 4.93 -5.68 -2.62
CA GLY A 42 5.88 -6.18 -1.63
C GLY A 42 6.16 -7.67 -1.82
N THR A 43 6.01 -8.44 -0.75
CA THR A 43 6.20 -9.91 -0.76
C THR A 43 4.97 -10.68 -1.29
N GLY A 44 3.96 -9.99 -1.87
CA GLY A 44 2.82 -10.59 -2.54
C GLY A 44 1.74 -11.17 -1.62
N SER A 45 1.66 -10.76 -0.36
CA SER A 45 0.70 -11.34 0.59
C SER A 45 -0.76 -11.05 0.21
N HIS A 46 -1.09 -9.86 -0.29
CA HIS A 46 -2.43 -9.56 -0.83
C HIS A 46 -2.72 -10.36 -2.10
N LEU A 47 -1.75 -10.46 -3.01
CA LEU A 47 -1.88 -11.27 -4.22
C LEU A 47 -2.17 -12.74 -3.90
N ASN A 48 -1.52 -13.28 -2.86
CA ASN A 48 -1.79 -14.63 -2.40
C ASN A 48 -3.22 -14.79 -1.88
N GLU A 49 -3.77 -13.80 -1.15
CA GLU A 49 -5.19 -13.81 -0.74
C GLU A 49 -6.14 -13.66 -1.94
N PHE A 50 -5.82 -12.82 -2.92
CA PHE A 50 -6.62 -12.70 -4.15
C PHE A 50 -6.59 -13.98 -4.97
N SER A 51 -5.52 -14.76 -4.97
CA SER A 51 -5.42 -16.03 -5.69
C SER A 51 -6.43 -17.09 -5.21
N ASN A 52 -7.01 -16.94 -4.01
CA ASN A 52 -8.10 -17.76 -3.50
C ASN A 52 -9.45 -17.49 -4.19
N LEU A 53 -9.57 -16.43 -4.99
CA LEU A 53 -10.74 -16.15 -5.79
C LEU A 53 -10.71 -16.97 -7.07
N HIS A 54 -11.81 -17.66 -7.38
CA HIS A 54 -11.87 -18.54 -8.55
C HIS A 54 -11.71 -17.75 -9.86
N GLY A 55 -10.76 -18.21 -10.70
CA GLY A 55 -10.53 -17.66 -12.05
C GLY A 55 -9.87 -16.29 -12.10
N VAL A 56 -9.23 -15.83 -11.01
CA VAL A 56 -8.47 -14.59 -10.96
C VAL A 56 -7.06 -14.81 -11.51
N SER A 57 -6.61 -13.87 -12.34
CA SER A 57 -5.20 -13.63 -12.64
C SER A 57 -4.76 -12.29 -12.07
N SER A 58 -3.51 -12.18 -11.65
CA SER A 58 -3.00 -10.98 -11.02
C SER A 58 -1.63 -10.57 -11.55
N VAL A 59 -1.37 -9.28 -11.46
CA VAL A 59 -0.06 -8.69 -11.72
C VAL A 59 0.35 -7.90 -10.48
N GLY A 60 1.54 -8.18 -9.97
CA GLY A 60 2.16 -7.42 -8.90
C GLY A 60 3.36 -6.65 -9.38
N VAL A 61 3.49 -5.41 -8.95
CA VAL A 61 4.67 -4.58 -9.25
C VAL A 61 5.19 -3.94 -7.96
N ASP A 62 6.52 -3.99 -7.78
CA ASP A 62 7.20 -3.35 -6.64
C ASP A 62 8.61 -2.93 -7.07
N PRO A 63 9.09 -1.73 -6.73
CA PRO A 63 10.44 -1.28 -7.11
C PRO A 63 11.55 -2.04 -6.37
N CYS A 64 11.25 -2.75 -5.29
CA CYS A 64 12.22 -3.50 -4.49
C CYS A 64 12.36 -4.95 -5.00
N GLU A 65 13.48 -5.25 -5.68
CA GLU A 65 13.76 -6.60 -6.20
C GLU A 65 13.80 -7.66 -5.09
N GLU A 66 14.26 -7.31 -3.90
CA GLU A 66 14.31 -8.23 -2.77
C GLU A 66 12.88 -8.65 -2.33
N MET A 67 11.93 -7.72 -2.34
CA MET A 67 10.50 -8.00 -2.09
C MET A 67 9.93 -8.92 -3.16
N ILE A 68 10.15 -8.59 -4.43
CA ILE A 68 9.69 -9.41 -5.58
C ILE A 68 10.31 -10.81 -5.56
N SER A 69 11.59 -10.93 -5.19
CA SER A 69 12.24 -12.23 -5.03
C SER A 69 11.57 -13.09 -3.97
N LEU A 70 11.12 -12.50 -2.85
CA LEU A 70 10.37 -13.21 -1.81
C LEU A 70 8.95 -13.58 -2.30
N ALA A 71 8.28 -12.67 -3.02
CA ALA A 71 6.98 -12.95 -3.62
C ALA A 71 7.04 -14.13 -4.61
N ARG A 72 8.05 -14.17 -5.47
CA ARG A 72 8.27 -15.28 -6.42
C ARG A 72 8.44 -16.62 -5.71
N LYS A 73 9.13 -16.65 -4.56
CA LYS A 73 9.31 -17.87 -3.75
C LYS A 73 8.00 -18.42 -3.17
N LYS A 74 6.98 -17.58 -2.99
CA LYS A 74 5.65 -18.01 -2.50
C LYS A 74 4.87 -18.80 -3.55
N GLY A 75 5.24 -18.72 -4.84
CA GLY A 75 4.59 -19.49 -5.92
C GLY A 75 3.11 -19.15 -6.09
N ILE A 76 2.74 -17.87 -6.02
CA ILE A 76 1.36 -17.38 -6.07
C ILE A 76 0.70 -17.81 -7.40
N PRO A 77 -0.42 -18.54 -7.37
CA PRO A 77 -1.08 -19.04 -8.59
C PRO A 77 -1.55 -17.90 -9.51
N ASN A 78 -1.38 -18.08 -10.83
CA ASN A 78 -1.84 -17.15 -11.88
C ASN A 78 -1.39 -15.70 -11.65
N CYS A 79 -0.17 -15.51 -11.12
CA CYS A 79 0.39 -14.22 -10.77
C CYS A 79 1.66 -13.93 -11.57
N THR A 80 1.70 -12.77 -12.23
CA THR A 80 2.90 -12.21 -12.85
C THR A 80 3.51 -11.16 -11.92
N LEU A 81 4.83 -11.17 -11.73
CA LEU A 81 5.53 -10.28 -10.80
C LEU A 81 6.62 -9.50 -11.52
N HIS A 82 6.55 -8.17 -11.44
CA HIS A 82 7.51 -7.25 -12.04
C HIS A 82 8.27 -6.46 -10.98
N THR A 83 9.55 -6.27 -11.20
CA THR A 83 10.34 -5.29 -10.46
C THR A 83 10.34 -3.99 -11.24
N GLY A 84 9.90 -2.92 -10.61
CA GLY A 84 9.78 -1.59 -11.21
C GLY A 84 8.55 -0.84 -10.74
N GLU A 85 8.21 0.18 -11.47
CA GLU A 85 7.06 1.03 -11.20
C GLU A 85 5.85 0.66 -12.08
N VAL A 86 4.65 1.05 -11.67
CA VAL A 86 3.41 0.72 -12.41
C VAL A 86 3.39 1.24 -13.85
N TYR A 87 4.13 2.28 -14.15
CA TYR A 87 4.25 2.82 -15.51
C TYR A 87 5.27 2.09 -16.39
N ASP A 88 6.02 1.13 -15.82
CA ASP A 88 7.02 0.33 -16.56
C ASP A 88 6.45 -1.02 -17.04
N ILE A 89 5.29 -1.45 -16.53
CA ILE A 89 4.64 -2.69 -16.95
C ILE A 89 3.81 -2.48 -18.21
N ALA A 90 3.73 -3.51 -19.07
CA ALA A 90 2.97 -3.45 -20.34
C ALA A 90 1.50 -3.87 -20.18
N GLU A 91 1.19 -4.67 -19.16
CA GLU A 91 -0.15 -5.19 -18.94
C GLU A 91 -1.14 -4.08 -18.62
N ASP A 92 -2.36 -4.24 -19.12
CA ASP A 92 -3.50 -3.35 -18.95
C ASP A 92 -4.83 -4.13 -18.83
N ASN A 93 -5.96 -3.43 -18.90
CA ASN A 93 -7.30 -4.01 -18.83
C ASN A 93 -7.58 -4.73 -17.51
N PHE A 94 -7.20 -4.10 -16.39
CA PHE A 94 -7.49 -4.61 -15.06
C PHE A 94 -8.91 -4.28 -14.60
N ASP A 95 -9.60 -5.26 -14.00
CA ASP A 95 -10.92 -5.08 -13.39
C ASP A 95 -10.83 -4.44 -12.01
N LEU A 96 -9.67 -4.55 -11.36
CA LEU A 96 -9.39 -3.99 -10.05
C LEU A 96 -7.90 -3.64 -9.95
N ALA A 97 -7.59 -2.45 -9.44
CA ALA A 97 -6.26 -2.13 -8.95
C ALA A 97 -6.29 -1.91 -7.44
N VAL A 98 -5.25 -2.35 -6.75
CA VAL A 98 -5.04 -2.10 -5.32
C VAL A 98 -3.65 -1.56 -5.05
N SER A 99 -3.49 -0.84 -3.93
CA SER A 99 -2.19 -0.40 -3.44
C SER A 99 -2.29 -0.28 -1.91
N PHE A 100 -1.93 -1.34 -1.20
CA PHE A 100 -2.19 -1.46 0.22
C PHE A 100 -0.91 -1.41 1.06
N PHE A 101 -1.07 -1.02 2.33
CA PHE A 101 -0.03 -0.86 3.31
C PHE A 101 0.78 0.43 3.15
N ASN A 102 0.05 1.54 2.95
CA ASN A 102 0.59 2.91 2.87
C ASN A 102 1.62 3.10 1.74
N VAL A 103 1.55 2.32 0.66
CA VAL A 103 2.46 2.43 -0.50
C VAL A 103 2.48 3.86 -1.06
N ILE A 104 1.32 4.51 -1.12
CA ILE A 104 1.18 5.89 -1.64
C ILE A 104 2.01 6.90 -0.82
N ASN A 105 2.22 6.64 0.47
CA ASN A 105 3.07 7.51 1.30
C ASN A 105 4.57 7.36 1.02
N HIS A 106 5.02 6.33 0.29
CA HIS A 106 6.41 6.19 -0.13
C HIS A 106 6.75 6.99 -1.40
N ILE A 107 5.74 7.55 -2.06
CA ILE A 107 5.95 8.42 -3.22
C ILE A 107 6.30 9.82 -2.71
N GLU A 108 7.51 10.29 -3.01
CA GLU A 108 8.08 11.48 -2.37
C GLU A 108 7.63 12.80 -3.02
N ASP A 109 7.33 12.80 -4.32
CA ASP A 109 6.99 14.01 -5.05
C ASP A 109 5.66 13.93 -5.81
N TYR A 110 5.07 15.11 -6.03
CA TYR A 110 3.77 15.24 -6.69
C TYR A 110 3.77 14.78 -8.15
N GLY A 111 4.86 14.98 -8.87
CA GLY A 111 4.98 14.58 -10.28
C GLY A 111 4.94 13.07 -10.43
N THR A 112 5.70 12.36 -9.61
CA THR A 112 5.71 10.89 -9.54
C THR A 112 4.35 10.36 -9.08
N LEU A 113 3.72 10.99 -8.08
CA LEU A 113 2.39 10.62 -7.63
C LEU A 113 1.34 10.75 -8.75
N LYS A 114 1.36 11.88 -9.49
CA LYS A 114 0.48 12.10 -10.65
C LYS A 114 0.72 11.07 -11.74
N LYS A 115 1.98 10.77 -12.05
CA LYS A 115 2.36 9.75 -13.05
C LYS A 115 1.86 8.36 -12.63
N THR A 116 2.02 8.00 -11.35
CA THR A 116 1.54 6.74 -10.79
C THR A 116 0.03 6.60 -10.93
N PHE A 117 -0.74 7.60 -10.46
CA PHE A 117 -2.20 7.56 -10.56
C PHE A 117 -2.71 7.57 -12.02
N SER A 118 -2.07 8.35 -12.90
CA SER A 118 -2.40 8.35 -14.33
C SER A 118 -2.14 7.00 -14.98
N SER A 119 -1.06 6.32 -14.61
CA SER A 119 -0.75 4.98 -15.11
C SER A 119 -1.75 3.94 -14.61
N ILE A 120 -2.11 3.97 -13.31
CA ILE A 120 -3.15 3.09 -12.77
C ILE A 120 -4.46 3.32 -13.51
N TYR A 121 -4.88 4.60 -13.65
CA TYR A 121 -6.10 4.95 -14.36
C TYR A 121 -6.13 4.41 -15.79
N SER A 122 -5.05 4.61 -16.55
CA SER A 122 -4.98 4.15 -17.95
C SER A 122 -5.08 2.63 -18.08
N LYS A 123 -4.55 1.87 -17.12
CA LYS A 123 -4.52 0.41 -17.10
C LYS A 123 -5.81 -0.26 -16.63
N LEU A 124 -6.70 0.49 -16.00
CA LEU A 124 -8.00 -0.03 -15.57
C LEU A 124 -9.00 -0.12 -16.73
N ASN A 125 -9.89 -1.11 -16.66
CA ASN A 125 -11.09 -1.18 -17.48
C ASN A 125 -12.07 -0.07 -17.12
N ASP A 126 -13.00 0.25 -18.05
CA ASP A 126 -14.11 1.16 -17.76
C ASP A 126 -14.97 0.60 -16.63
N ASN A 127 -15.40 1.48 -15.71
CA ASN A 127 -16.13 1.14 -14.47
C ASN A 127 -15.35 0.28 -13.46
N ALA A 128 -14.07 0.06 -13.65
CA ALA A 128 -13.20 -0.61 -12.69
C ALA A 128 -12.89 0.31 -11.49
N TYR A 129 -12.32 -0.26 -10.45
CA TYR A 129 -11.97 0.44 -9.24
C TYR A 129 -10.48 0.40 -8.95
N PHE A 130 -9.98 1.49 -8.34
CA PHE A 130 -8.70 1.55 -7.68
C PHE A 130 -8.92 1.77 -6.18
N LEU A 131 -8.41 0.86 -5.36
CA LEU A 131 -8.49 0.93 -3.90
C LEU A 131 -7.11 1.02 -3.30
N PHE A 132 -6.92 1.95 -2.37
CA PHE A 132 -5.66 2.04 -1.63
C PHE A 132 -5.88 2.52 -0.20
N ASP A 133 -4.91 2.26 0.66
CA ASP A 133 -4.84 2.89 1.97
C ASP A 133 -3.65 3.83 2.07
N CYS A 134 -3.76 4.82 2.93
CA CYS A 134 -2.67 5.73 3.23
C CYS A 134 -2.78 6.32 4.63
N TRP A 135 -1.69 6.87 5.10
CA TRP A 135 -1.66 7.75 6.25
C TRP A 135 -2.28 9.12 5.89
N ASN A 136 -3.07 9.63 6.81
CA ASN A 136 -3.68 10.94 6.70
C ASN A 136 -2.73 12.02 7.20
N GLY A 137 -2.06 12.73 6.29
CA GLY A 137 -1.12 13.79 6.65
C GLY A 137 -1.73 14.88 7.53
N ALA A 138 -2.99 15.24 7.31
CA ALA A 138 -3.66 16.24 8.14
C ALA A 138 -3.80 15.79 9.60
N ALA A 139 -4.17 14.53 9.84
CA ALA A 139 -4.26 13.96 11.19
C ALA A 139 -2.88 13.86 11.87
N PHE A 140 -1.86 13.45 11.13
CA PHE A 140 -0.49 13.38 11.65
C PHE A 140 0.08 14.73 12.02
N PHE A 141 -0.33 15.82 11.34
CA PHE A 141 0.08 17.18 11.72
C PHE A 141 -0.63 17.68 12.97
N MET A 142 -1.86 17.27 13.21
CA MET A 142 -2.60 17.63 14.44
C MET A 142 -2.14 16.79 15.64
N GLU A 143 -1.89 15.50 15.42
CA GLU A 143 -1.48 14.56 16.45
C GLU A 143 -0.32 13.69 15.92
N PRO A 144 0.94 14.18 16.06
CA PRO A 144 2.11 13.44 15.58
C PRO A 144 2.26 12.09 16.28
N PRO A 145 2.70 11.05 15.54
CA PRO A 145 2.89 9.74 16.12
C PRO A 145 4.00 9.76 17.16
N GLN A 146 3.82 8.96 18.20
CA GLN A 146 4.78 8.82 19.29
C GLN A 146 5.69 7.62 19.08
N VAL A 147 6.82 7.60 19.77
CA VAL A 147 7.70 6.42 19.82
C VAL A 147 6.91 5.19 20.26
N LYS A 148 7.01 4.13 19.47
CA LYS A 148 6.30 2.87 19.75
C LYS A 148 7.29 1.71 19.82
N THR A 149 7.11 0.86 20.83
CA THR A 149 7.83 -0.41 20.96
C THR A 149 6.84 -1.56 20.84
N THR A 150 7.16 -2.57 20.06
CA THR A 150 6.35 -3.76 19.85
C THR A 150 7.21 -5.00 20.05
N VAL A 151 6.80 -5.88 20.96
CA VAL A 151 7.46 -7.17 21.18
C VAL A 151 6.77 -8.24 20.33
N THR A 152 7.56 -9.00 19.61
CA THR A 152 7.10 -10.13 18.77
C THR A 152 7.94 -11.38 19.09
N PRO A 153 7.55 -12.57 18.59
CA PRO A 153 8.40 -13.76 18.70
C PRO A 153 9.78 -13.60 18.04
N HIS A 154 9.94 -12.66 17.12
CA HIS A 154 11.18 -12.43 16.36
C HIS A 154 12.07 -11.32 16.96
N GLY A 155 11.67 -10.74 18.09
CA GLY A 155 12.41 -9.70 18.78
C GLY A 155 11.58 -8.45 19.09
N THR A 156 12.28 -7.40 19.52
CA THR A 156 11.68 -6.13 19.92
C THR A 156 11.89 -5.08 18.82
N TYR A 157 10.80 -4.61 18.25
CA TYR A 157 10.79 -3.52 17.28
C TYR A 157 10.54 -2.19 17.96
N ARG A 158 11.35 -1.19 17.65
CA ARG A 158 11.18 0.18 18.09
C ARG A 158 11.03 1.10 16.89
N TYR A 159 10.01 1.94 16.90
CA TYR A 159 9.68 2.91 15.88
C TYR A 159 9.82 4.30 16.46
N GLU A 160 10.69 5.13 15.88
CA GLU A 160 10.95 6.49 16.30
C GLU A 160 10.61 7.45 15.16
N PRO A 161 9.43 8.10 15.21
CA PRO A 161 9.02 9.05 14.16
C PRO A 161 9.65 10.43 14.37
N THR A 162 10.05 11.05 13.27
CA THR A 162 10.42 12.46 13.20
C THR A 162 9.62 13.13 12.08
N VAL A 163 8.80 14.14 12.41
CA VAL A 163 7.95 14.84 11.45
C VAL A 163 8.67 16.07 10.93
N ASP A 164 8.78 16.16 9.60
CA ASP A 164 9.22 17.37 8.89
C ASP A 164 7.97 18.10 8.35
N TYR A 165 7.54 19.11 9.05
CA TYR A 165 6.35 19.90 8.71
C TYR A 165 6.53 20.73 7.43
N LEU A 166 7.75 21.16 7.09
CA LEU A 166 8.01 21.97 5.90
C LEU A 166 7.92 21.13 4.62
N ASN A 167 8.41 19.92 4.67
CA ASN A 167 8.41 19.01 3.52
C ASN A 167 7.27 18.01 3.56
N SER A 168 6.33 18.14 4.51
CA SER A 168 5.20 17.21 4.67
C SER A 168 5.64 15.75 4.69
N ASN A 169 6.67 15.45 5.47
CA ASN A 169 7.29 14.14 5.53
C ASN A 169 7.40 13.63 6.96
N ILE A 170 7.39 12.32 7.12
CA ILE A 170 7.75 11.65 8.37
C ILE A 170 8.85 10.63 8.09
N MET A 171 9.96 10.81 8.80
CA MET A 171 11.02 9.82 8.84
C MET A 171 10.77 8.87 10.00
N MET A 172 10.70 7.59 9.72
CA MET A 172 10.53 6.54 10.71
C MET A 172 11.85 5.80 10.87
N ASP A 173 12.56 6.01 11.96
CA ASP A 173 13.69 5.18 12.36
C ASP A 173 13.15 3.88 12.98
N VAL A 174 13.41 2.75 12.33
CA VAL A 174 12.96 1.44 12.80
C VAL A 174 14.18 0.63 13.22
N SER A 175 14.15 0.12 14.44
CA SER A 175 15.16 -0.81 14.94
C SER A 175 14.52 -2.12 15.40
N LEU A 176 15.15 -3.23 15.05
CA LEU A 176 14.85 -4.56 15.57
C LEU A 176 16.03 -5.01 16.41
N ASN A 177 15.76 -5.38 17.66
CA ASN A 177 16.66 -6.16 18.48
C ASN A 177 16.15 -7.60 18.49
N ASP A 178 16.81 -8.49 17.75
CA ASP A 178 16.41 -9.89 17.59
C ASP A 178 16.70 -10.71 18.87
N GLU A 179 16.27 -11.98 18.88
CA GLU A 179 16.39 -12.88 20.03
C GLU A 179 17.85 -13.19 20.42
N VAL A 180 18.79 -13.01 19.48
CA VAL A 180 20.22 -13.22 19.73
C VAL A 180 20.98 -11.92 20.02
N GLY A 181 20.26 -10.80 20.16
CA GLY A 181 20.83 -9.49 20.49
C GLY A 181 21.44 -8.73 19.29
N LYS A 182 21.17 -9.18 18.06
CA LYS A 182 21.56 -8.44 16.85
C LYS A 182 20.59 -7.27 16.63
N VAL A 183 21.15 -6.09 16.41
CA VAL A 183 20.37 -4.89 16.09
C VAL A 183 20.38 -4.65 14.58
N ILE A 184 19.20 -4.59 14.00
CA ILE A 184 18.98 -4.24 12.59
C ILE A 184 18.23 -2.92 12.57
N THR A 185 18.71 -1.94 11.81
CA THR A 185 18.09 -0.62 11.70
C THR A 185 17.68 -0.33 10.27
N SER A 186 16.60 0.42 10.09
CA SER A 186 16.15 0.94 8.80
C SER A 186 15.53 2.32 8.97
N LYS A 187 15.64 3.15 7.94
CA LYS A 187 14.97 4.45 7.86
C LYS A 187 13.92 4.39 6.75
N LEU A 188 12.69 4.70 7.11
CA LEU A 188 11.56 4.73 6.18
C LEU A 188 11.04 6.15 6.06
N SER A 189 11.04 6.69 4.84
CA SER A 189 10.47 8.00 4.54
C SER A 189 9.04 7.84 4.05
N HIS A 190 8.13 8.68 4.56
CA HIS A 190 6.75 8.70 4.14
C HIS A 190 6.28 10.13 3.93
N THR A 191 5.78 10.43 2.74
CA THR A 191 5.16 11.72 2.46
C THR A 191 3.76 11.77 3.08
N LEU A 192 3.48 12.82 3.80
CA LEU A 192 2.21 13.04 4.49
C LEU A 192 1.22 13.77 3.57
N TRP A 193 0.68 13.04 2.59
CA TRP A 193 -0.36 13.54 1.72
C TRP A 193 -1.64 13.81 2.49
N THR A 194 -2.32 14.94 2.21
CA THR A 194 -3.63 15.20 2.81
C THR A 194 -4.74 14.49 2.00
N PRO A 195 -5.86 14.09 2.63
CA PRO A 195 -7.00 13.51 1.92
C PRO A 195 -7.52 14.41 0.80
N PHE A 196 -7.51 15.73 1.02
CA PHE A 196 -7.94 16.71 0.02
C PHE A 196 -7.01 16.71 -1.19
N SER A 197 -5.69 16.74 -1.01
CA SER A 197 -4.73 16.75 -2.12
C SER A 197 -4.80 15.46 -2.94
N LEU A 198 -4.92 14.30 -2.29
CA LEU A 198 -5.08 13.01 -2.96
C LEU A 198 -6.38 12.96 -3.76
N LYS A 199 -7.51 13.33 -3.15
CA LYS A 199 -8.81 13.35 -3.81
C LYS A 199 -8.82 14.27 -5.03
N SER A 200 -8.28 15.49 -4.88
CA SER A 200 -8.22 16.46 -5.97
C SER A 200 -7.39 15.94 -7.14
N LEU A 201 -6.22 15.34 -6.86
CA LEU A 201 -5.37 14.76 -7.88
C LEU A 201 -6.03 13.58 -8.60
N LEU A 202 -6.69 12.68 -7.88
CA LEU A 202 -7.39 11.53 -8.47
C LEU A 202 -8.52 11.96 -9.41
N LEU A 203 -9.29 12.98 -9.02
CA LEU A 203 -10.33 13.56 -9.89
C LEU A 203 -9.70 14.25 -11.12
N ASP A 204 -8.57 14.97 -10.95
CA ASP A 204 -7.83 15.60 -12.07
C ASP A 204 -7.26 14.54 -13.07
N VAL A 205 -6.88 13.38 -12.57
CA VAL A 205 -6.43 12.24 -13.39
C VAL A 205 -7.57 11.63 -14.23
N GLY A 206 -8.84 11.75 -13.76
CA GLY A 206 -10.00 11.30 -14.52
C GLY A 206 -10.94 10.34 -13.77
N PHE A 207 -10.63 9.93 -12.54
CA PHE A 207 -11.55 9.09 -11.78
C PHE A 207 -12.91 9.79 -11.60
N GLN A 208 -14.01 9.08 -11.86
CA GLN A 208 -15.38 9.63 -11.79
C GLN A 208 -15.80 9.96 -10.36
N SER A 209 -15.36 9.13 -9.40
CA SER A 209 -15.61 9.37 -7.98
C SER A 209 -14.45 8.90 -7.13
N VAL A 210 -14.25 9.59 -6.00
CA VAL A 210 -13.26 9.26 -4.97
C VAL A 210 -13.95 9.35 -3.62
N ASP A 211 -14.15 8.19 -3.02
CA ASP A 211 -14.77 8.01 -1.71
C ASP A 211 -13.69 7.68 -0.68
N ILE A 212 -13.84 8.24 0.53
CA ILE A 212 -12.85 8.07 1.60
C ILE A 212 -13.55 7.45 2.82
N TYR A 213 -12.95 6.38 3.32
CA TYR A 213 -13.48 5.57 4.42
C TYR A 213 -12.48 5.48 5.56
N LYS A 214 -12.97 5.16 6.76
CA LYS A 214 -12.10 4.69 7.83
C LYS A 214 -11.38 3.42 7.37
N HIS A 215 -10.16 3.24 7.82
CA HIS A 215 -9.24 2.21 7.34
C HIS A 215 -9.87 0.81 7.26
N PHE A 216 -10.02 0.30 6.04
CA PHE A 216 -10.65 -0.98 5.70
C PHE A 216 -12.05 -1.22 6.29
N THR A 217 -12.85 -0.17 6.40
CA THR A 217 -14.27 -0.26 6.79
C THR A 217 -15.17 0.37 5.72
N LEU A 218 -16.48 0.14 5.83
CA LEU A 218 -17.47 0.80 4.98
C LEU A 218 -18.03 2.11 5.61
N GLU A 219 -17.44 2.54 6.74
CA GLU A 219 -17.81 3.79 7.38
C GLU A 219 -17.06 4.96 6.73
N ARG A 220 -17.80 6.02 6.38
CA ARG A 220 -17.19 7.24 5.83
C ARG A 220 -16.24 7.86 6.84
N ALA A 221 -15.05 8.26 6.36
CA ALA A 221 -14.09 8.98 7.18
C ALA A 221 -14.62 10.38 7.54
N VAL A 222 -14.26 10.83 8.73
CA VAL A 222 -14.56 12.21 9.18
C VAL A 222 -13.32 13.11 9.12
N GLY A 223 -12.15 12.55 8.77
CA GLY A 223 -10.91 13.29 8.51
C GLY A 223 -9.94 13.39 9.68
N THR A 224 -10.29 12.86 10.85
CA THR A 224 -9.42 12.82 12.04
C THR A 224 -8.69 11.48 12.20
N GLU A 225 -9.04 10.50 11.40
CA GLU A 225 -8.42 9.17 11.42
C GLU A 225 -6.98 9.25 10.88
N HIS A 226 -6.03 8.61 11.54
CA HIS A 226 -4.63 8.55 11.09
C HIS A 226 -4.42 7.69 9.84
N LYS A 227 -5.34 6.73 9.59
CA LYS A 227 -5.32 5.87 8.41
C LYS A 227 -6.65 5.91 7.70
N LEU A 228 -6.59 5.96 6.38
CA LEU A 228 -7.76 6.07 5.52
C LEU A 228 -7.70 5.03 4.41
N SER A 229 -8.88 4.62 3.93
CA SER A 229 -9.02 3.84 2.70
C SER A 229 -9.72 4.68 1.64
N PHE A 230 -9.14 4.70 0.46
CA PHE A 230 -9.67 5.39 -0.72
C PHE A 230 -10.27 4.39 -1.68
N VAL A 231 -11.41 4.74 -2.25
CA VAL A 231 -12.11 3.98 -3.28
C VAL A 231 -12.36 4.89 -4.46
N CYS A 232 -11.68 4.63 -5.56
CA CYS A 232 -11.70 5.44 -6.76
C CYS A 232 -12.37 4.66 -7.88
N LYS A 233 -13.40 5.21 -8.53
CA LYS A 233 -14.07 4.59 -9.68
C LYS A 233 -13.61 5.24 -10.97
N LYS A 234 -13.20 4.43 -11.95
CA LYS A 234 -12.94 4.86 -13.34
C LYS A 234 -14.23 5.03 -14.12
#